data_e5f57f13c63a8ecd63bac0a5279b7969
#
_entry.id   e5f57f13c63a8ecd63bac0a5279b7969
#
_cell.length_a   1.000
_cell.length_b   1.000
_cell.length_c   1.000
_cell.angle_alpha   90.00
_cell.angle_beta   90.00
_cell.angle_gamma   90.00
#
_symmetry.space_group_name_H-M   'P 1'
#
loop_
_entity.id
_entity.type
_entity.pdbx_description
1 polymer ?
#
loop_
_entity_poly.entity_id
_entity_poly.type
_entity_poly.pdbx_seq_one_letter_code
_entity_poly.pdbx_strand_id
1 'polypeptide(L)'
;RLRNNRELLQEGNFLYAVSDNKFIVEKYDLNNKKVFECYDFSEVELIKRNINFINSHSIENSYYVSIEDAYIERENLYLLYSTFVDSYKTNTLLKISLMPSMKMVGLYTLPNKCYRSICVSPDDFLYAFSTDCIIEKIKLDHF
;
A
#
# COMPACT_ATOMS: atom_id res chain seq x y z
N ARG A 1 -15.37 -11.14 14.00
CA ARG A 1 -15.82 -10.41 12.80
C ARG A 1 -14.59 -9.83 12.12
N LEU A 2 -14.11 -10.49 11.09
CA LEU A 2 -13.02 -9.96 10.27
C LEU A 2 -13.50 -8.64 9.65
N ARG A 3 -12.92 -7.55 10.08
CA ARG A 3 -13.17 -6.25 9.47
C ARG A 3 -12.50 -6.24 8.11
N ASN A 4 -13.29 -6.17 7.07
CA ASN A 4 -12.80 -5.98 5.72
C ASN A 4 -12.65 -4.46 5.50
N ASN A 5 -11.65 -3.88 6.13
CA ASN A 5 -11.35 -2.47 5.96
C ASN A 5 -10.75 -2.26 4.57
N ARG A 6 -11.26 -1.25 3.89
CA ARG A 6 -10.73 -0.85 2.58
C ARG A 6 -10.50 0.65 2.59
N GLU A 7 -9.38 1.05 2.04
CA GLU A 7 -9.13 2.44 1.72
C GLU A 7 -9.66 2.72 0.32
N LEU A 8 -10.41 3.80 0.21
CA LEU A 8 -11.00 4.23 -1.05
C LEU A 8 -10.32 5.49 -1.53
N LEU A 9 -9.80 5.46 -2.76
CA LEU A 9 -9.13 6.58 -3.39
C LEU A 9 -9.74 6.82 -4.77
N GLN A 10 -9.93 8.09 -5.12
CA GLN A 10 -10.51 8.46 -6.40
C GLN A 10 -9.45 9.14 -7.28
N GLU A 11 -9.40 8.74 -8.53
CA GLU A 11 -8.62 9.40 -9.57
C GLU A 11 -9.46 9.46 -10.85
N GLY A 12 -9.87 10.67 -11.25
CA GLY A 12 -10.76 10.85 -12.39
C GLY A 12 -12.09 10.12 -12.19
N ASN A 13 -12.47 9.31 -13.17
CA ASN A 13 -13.71 8.51 -13.15
C ASN A 13 -13.53 7.13 -12.52
N PHE A 14 -12.41 6.88 -11.87
CA PHE A 14 -12.12 5.59 -11.24
C PHE A 14 -12.02 5.71 -9.74
N LEU A 15 -12.53 4.70 -9.06
CA LEU A 15 -12.37 4.49 -7.63
C LEU A 15 -11.49 3.27 -7.41
N TYR A 16 -10.48 3.43 -6.58
CA TYR A 16 -9.57 2.34 -6.22
C TYR A 16 -9.86 1.92 -4.78
N ALA A 17 -10.14 0.63 -4.60
CA ALA A 17 -10.36 0.05 -3.28
C ALA A 17 -9.16 -0.83 -2.91
N VAL A 18 -8.43 -0.43 -1.88
CA VAL A 18 -7.27 -1.15 -1.36
C VAL A 18 -7.68 -1.85 -0.07
N SER A 19 -7.51 -3.15 -0.03
CA SER A 19 -7.78 -3.93 1.19
C SER A 19 -6.58 -3.90 2.12
N ASP A 20 -6.80 -3.67 3.41
CA ASP A 20 -5.74 -3.63 4.42
C ASP A 20 -5.21 -5.01 4.82
N ASN A 21 -5.97 -6.07 4.56
CA ASN A 21 -5.64 -7.45 4.90
C ASN A 21 -5.60 -8.39 3.71
N LYS A 22 -5.90 -7.92 2.53
CA LYS A 22 -5.74 -8.64 1.27
C LYS A 22 -4.79 -7.87 0.38
N PHE A 23 -4.09 -8.56 -0.49
CA PHE A 23 -3.07 -7.95 -1.35
C PHE A 23 -3.64 -7.68 -2.73
N ILE A 24 -4.77 -6.96 -2.74
CA ILE A 24 -5.58 -6.71 -3.93
C ILE A 24 -5.96 -5.24 -3.99
N VAL A 25 -5.83 -4.65 -5.17
CA VAL A 25 -6.39 -3.35 -5.51
C VAL A 25 -7.50 -3.58 -6.55
N GLU A 26 -8.71 -3.14 -6.23
CA GLU A 26 -9.85 -3.19 -7.15
C GLU A 26 -10.08 -1.80 -7.72
N LYS A 27 -10.20 -1.72 -9.05
CA LYS A 27 -10.51 -0.50 -9.77
C LYS A 27 -11.95 -0.54 -10.25
N TYR A 28 -12.74 0.43 -9.85
CA TYR A 28 -14.15 0.57 -10.23
C TYR A 28 -14.33 1.73 -11.18
N ASP A 29 -15.12 1.52 -12.22
CA ASP A 29 -15.60 2.60 -13.08
C ASP A 29 -16.79 3.26 -12.39
N LEU A 30 -16.69 4.56 -12.09
CA LEU A 30 -17.73 5.30 -11.40
C LEU A 30 -18.97 5.54 -12.26
N ASN A 31 -18.86 5.47 -13.61
CA ASN A 31 -19.99 5.68 -14.50
C ASN A 31 -20.96 4.50 -14.48
N ASN A 32 -20.45 3.27 -14.50
CA ASN A 32 -21.26 2.06 -14.51
C ASN A 32 -21.24 1.29 -13.20
N LYS A 33 -20.46 1.73 -12.21
CA LYS A 33 -20.32 1.14 -10.88
C LYS A 33 -19.90 -0.33 -10.89
N LYS A 34 -19.11 -0.73 -11.89
CA LYS A 34 -18.60 -2.09 -12.04
C LYS A 34 -17.11 -2.14 -11.83
N VAL A 35 -16.63 -3.31 -11.41
CA VAL A 35 -15.18 -3.59 -11.35
C VAL A 35 -14.62 -3.54 -12.77
N PHE A 36 -13.65 -2.67 -12.96
CA PHE A 36 -12.95 -2.49 -14.23
C PHE A 36 -11.71 -3.38 -14.31
N GLU A 37 -10.97 -3.46 -13.21
CA GLU A 37 -9.73 -4.20 -13.12
C GLU A 37 -9.49 -4.63 -11.66
N CYS A 38 -8.86 -5.77 -11.46
CA CYS A 38 -8.42 -6.24 -10.15
C CYS A 38 -6.93 -6.62 -10.26
N TYR A 39 -6.12 -6.08 -9.35
CA TYR A 39 -4.69 -6.34 -9.32
C TYR A 39 -4.32 -7.02 -8.00
N ASP A 40 -3.84 -8.25 -8.11
CA ASP A 40 -3.31 -9.04 -7.01
C ASP A 40 -1.79 -8.92 -7.00
N PHE A 41 -1.22 -8.32 -5.92
CA PHE A 41 0.22 -8.15 -5.79
C PHE A 41 0.86 -9.11 -4.78
N SER A 42 0.16 -10.19 -4.41
CA SER A 42 0.65 -11.19 -3.45
C SER A 42 1.88 -11.97 -3.92
N GLU A 43 2.16 -11.97 -5.23
CA GLU A 43 3.31 -12.68 -5.80
C GLU A 43 4.64 -11.92 -5.69
N VAL A 44 4.63 -10.66 -5.27
CA VAL A 44 5.86 -9.91 -4.97
C VAL A 44 6.59 -10.62 -3.83
N GLU A 45 7.88 -10.91 -3.99
CA GLU A 45 8.64 -11.77 -3.08
C GLU A 45 8.57 -11.31 -1.61
N LEU A 46 8.75 -10.01 -1.37
CA LEU A 46 8.66 -9.46 -0.01
C LEU A 46 7.27 -9.70 0.59
N ILE A 47 6.23 -9.50 -0.19
CA ILE A 47 4.83 -9.67 0.25
C ILE A 47 4.55 -11.14 0.50
N LYS A 48 5.00 -12.01 -0.39
CA LYS A 48 4.87 -13.46 -0.26
C LYS A 48 5.49 -13.98 1.03
N ARG A 49 6.70 -13.52 1.35
CA ARG A 49 7.38 -13.86 2.61
C ARG A 49 6.57 -13.38 3.83
N ASN A 50 6.02 -12.18 3.76
CA ASN A 50 5.23 -11.61 4.83
C ASN A 50 3.91 -12.39 5.03
N ILE A 51 3.25 -12.80 3.94
CA ILE A 51 2.05 -13.64 3.98
C ILE A 51 2.35 -14.97 4.66
N ASN A 52 3.44 -15.62 4.29
CA ASN A 52 3.85 -16.90 4.87
C ASN A 52 4.11 -16.76 6.38
N PHE A 53 4.74 -15.68 6.79
CA PHE A 53 4.94 -15.36 8.21
C PHE A 53 3.61 -15.20 8.95
N ILE A 54 2.70 -14.41 8.41
CA ILE A 54 1.38 -14.16 9.00
C ILE A 54 0.61 -15.47 9.15
N ASN A 55 0.61 -16.31 8.11
CA ASN A 55 -0.11 -17.58 8.12
C ASN A 55 0.43 -18.57 9.14
N SER A 56 1.74 -18.54 9.41
CA SER A 56 2.38 -19.41 10.39
C SER A 56 2.34 -18.86 11.83
N HIS A 57 1.96 -17.60 12.02
CA HIS A 57 1.91 -16.92 13.31
C HIS A 57 0.52 -16.35 13.63
N SER A 58 -0.53 -16.89 13.03
CA SER A 58 -1.89 -16.41 13.25
C SER A 58 -2.35 -16.69 14.68
N ILE A 59 -2.99 -15.70 15.29
CA ILE A 59 -3.59 -15.78 16.62
C ILE A 59 -5.11 -15.70 16.48
N GLU A 60 -5.83 -16.55 17.18
CA GLU A 60 -7.28 -16.55 17.16
C GLU A 60 -7.85 -15.17 17.53
N ASN A 61 -8.84 -14.71 16.78
CA ASN A 61 -9.51 -13.41 16.97
C ASN A 61 -8.63 -12.17 16.72
N SER A 62 -7.46 -12.33 16.11
CA SER A 62 -6.62 -11.23 15.68
C SER A 62 -6.36 -11.26 14.18
N TYR A 63 -5.96 -10.12 13.63
CA TYR A 63 -5.52 -10.03 12.25
C TYR A 63 -4.39 -9.01 12.12
N TYR A 64 -3.58 -9.19 11.09
CA TYR A 64 -2.48 -8.28 10.78
C TYR A 64 -2.95 -7.24 9.77
N VAL A 65 -2.71 -5.98 10.08
CA VAL A 65 -2.93 -4.87 9.15
C VAL A 65 -1.65 -4.69 8.34
N SER A 66 -1.72 -4.94 7.05
CA SER A 66 -0.56 -4.86 6.16
C SER A 66 -0.45 -3.52 5.45
N ILE A 67 -1.56 -2.84 5.19
CA ILE A 67 -1.58 -1.52 4.54
C ILE A 67 -1.95 -0.48 5.58
N GLU A 68 -0.99 0.38 5.92
CA GLU A 68 -1.19 1.44 6.91
C GLU A 68 -1.79 2.70 6.30
N ASP A 69 -1.36 3.04 5.09
CA ASP A 69 -1.84 4.24 4.40
C ASP A 69 -1.71 4.06 2.89
N ALA A 70 -2.47 4.83 2.14
CA ALA A 70 -2.45 4.84 0.69
C ALA A 70 -2.59 6.26 0.14
N TYR A 71 -1.93 6.55 -0.96
CA TYR A 71 -1.94 7.86 -1.59
C TYR A 71 -1.85 7.73 -3.11
N ILE A 72 -2.64 8.53 -3.83
CA ILE A 72 -2.55 8.61 -5.30
C ILE A 72 -1.93 9.95 -5.69
N GLU A 73 -0.89 9.90 -6.51
CA GLU A 73 -0.36 11.05 -7.21
C GLU A 73 -0.31 10.73 -8.70
N ARG A 74 -1.13 11.44 -9.49
CA ARG A 74 -1.29 11.20 -10.93
C ARG A 74 -1.71 9.76 -11.21
N GLU A 75 -0.92 9.03 -11.98
CA GLU A 75 -1.20 7.66 -12.40
C GLU A 75 -0.50 6.62 -11.53
N ASN A 76 -0.08 7.01 -10.31
CA ASN A 76 0.60 6.12 -9.39
C ASN A 76 -0.12 6.03 -8.05
N LEU A 77 -0.29 4.81 -7.59
CA LEU A 77 -0.79 4.49 -6.25
C LEU A 77 0.40 4.11 -5.36
N TYR A 78 0.51 4.76 -4.23
CA TYR A 78 1.54 4.48 -3.23
C TYR A 78 0.89 3.85 -2.01
N LEU A 79 1.45 2.73 -1.55
CA LEU A 79 0.97 2.02 -0.36
C LEU A 79 2.09 1.99 0.68
N LEU A 80 1.76 2.43 1.89
CA LEU A 80 2.63 2.25 3.05
C LEU A 80 2.33 0.87 3.64
N TYR A 81 3.30 -0.02 3.54
CA TYR A 81 3.15 -1.44 3.82
C TYR A 81 3.91 -1.85 5.08
N SER A 82 3.26 -2.68 5.89
CA SER A 82 3.83 -3.23 7.12
C SER A 82 4.35 -4.64 6.90
N THR A 83 5.56 -4.92 7.37
CA THR A 83 6.15 -6.25 7.40
C THR A 83 6.26 -6.74 8.84
N PHE A 84 6.14 -8.04 9.02
CA PHE A 84 6.17 -8.68 10.34
C PHE A 84 7.30 -9.70 10.48
N VAL A 85 7.98 -10.01 9.38
CA VAL A 85 9.15 -10.91 9.37
C VAL A 85 10.29 -10.24 10.14
N ASP A 86 10.94 -10.97 11.03
CA ASP A 86 12.03 -10.53 11.93
C ASP A 86 11.56 -9.52 12.99
N SER A 87 10.86 -8.47 12.62
CA SER A 87 10.29 -7.48 13.51
C SER A 87 9.20 -6.69 12.81
N TYR A 88 8.26 -6.13 13.58
CA TYR A 88 7.24 -5.24 13.05
C TYR A 88 7.87 -3.94 12.55
N LYS A 89 7.62 -3.64 11.28
CA LYS A 89 8.07 -2.39 10.64
C LYS A 89 6.99 -1.90 9.67
N THR A 90 6.71 -0.62 9.70
CA THR A 90 5.86 0.06 8.70
C THR A 90 6.71 1.07 7.96
N ASN A 91 7.60 0.57 7.11
CA ASN A 91 8.58 1.37 6.39
C ASN A 91 8.80 0.94 4.94
N THR A 92 7.92 0.12 4.41
CA THR A 92 7.98 -0.27 2.99
C THR A 92 6.98 0.55 2.20
N LEU A 93 7.44 1.21 1.16
CA LEU A 93 6.59 1.94 0.23
C LEU A 93 6.49 1.14 -1.06
N LEU A 94 5.25 0.79 -1.44
CA LEU A 94 4.96 0.13 -2.70
C LEU A 94 4.43 1.17 -3.68
N LYS A 95 4.94 1.15 -4.91
CA LYS A 95 4.47 2.01 -5.99
C LYS A 95 3.83 1.16 -7.07
N ILE A 96 2.56 1.39 -7.32
CA ILE A 96 1.78 0.70 -8.35
C ILE A 96 1.41 1.70 -9.44
N SER A 97 1.83 1.43 -10.67
CA SER A 97 1.36 2.19 -11.83
C SER A 97 -0.09 1.80 -12.11
N LEU A 98 -0.96 2.79 -12.33
CA LEU A 98 -2.39 2.57 -12.55
C LEU A 98 -2.75 2.44 -14.02
N MET A 99 -1.91 2.91 -14.92
CA MET A 99 -2.19 2.97 -16.36
C MET A 99 -1.04 2.39 -17.19
N PRO A 100 -1.30 1.74 -18.32
CA PRO A 100 -2.63 1.38 -18.86
C PRO A 100 -3.34 0.29 -18.08
N SER A 101 -2.61 -0.54 -17.36
CA SER A 101 -3.11 -1.53 -16.41
C SER A 101 -2.28 -1.48 -15.13
N MET A 102 -2.86 -1.91 -14.02
CA MET A 102 -2.18 -1.85 -12.73
C MET A 102 -1.02 -2.85 -12.67
N LYS A 103 0.15 -2.37 -12.23
CA LYS A 103 1.30 -3.23 -11.95
C LYS A 103 2.25 -2.59 -10.95
N MET A 104 2.94 -3.41 -10.17
CA MET A 104 3.99 -2.97 -9.26
C MET A 104 5.19 -2.45 -10.06
N VAL A 105 5.60 -1.20 -9.79
CA VAL A 105 6.72 -0.56 -10.48
C VAL A 105 7.82 -0.08 -9.54
N GLY A 106 7.60 -0.14 -8.24
CA GLY A 106 8.61 0.28 -7.28
C GLY A 106 8.38 -0.31 -5.90
N LEU A 107 9.47 -0.52 -5.19
CA LEU A 107 9.49 -0.97 -3.80
C LEU A 107 10.64 -0.24 -3.11
N TYR A 108 10.31 0.53 -2.07
CA TYR A 108 11.27 1.37 -1.37
C TYR A 108 11.27 1.00 0.11
N THR A 109 12.46 1.02 0.72
CA THR A 109 12.60 0.92 2.17
C THR A 109 12.87 2.30 2.74
N LEU A 110 12.00 2.77 3.62
CA LEU A 110 12.13 4.09 4.25
C LEU A 110 13.12 4.04 5.42
N PRO A 111 13.74 5.20 5.78
CA PRO A 111 14.86 5.20 6.74
C PRO A 111 14.52 4.77 8.16
N ASN A 112 13.32 5.11 8.65
CA ASN A 112 12.89 4.76 10.01
C ASN A 112 12.03 3.50 10.02
N LYS A 113 11.74 2.99 11.21
CA LYS A 113 11.00 1.74 11.37
C LYS A 113 9.51 1.86 11.14
N CYS A 114 8.90 2.95 11.63
CA CYS A 114 7.45 3.06 11.65
C CYS A 114 6.97 4.44 11.22
N TYR A 115 6.10 4.42 10.22
CA TYR A 115 5.39 5.60 9.71
C TYR A 115 3.88 5.37 9.82
N ARG A 116 3.11 6.46 9.85
CA ARG A 116 1.65 6.43 9.95
C ARG A 116 0.95 6.88 8.68
N SER A 117 1.54 7.85 7.98
CA SER A 117 0.91 8.43 6.80
C SER A 117 1.94 8.91 5.81
N ILE A 118 1.51 8.98 4.56
CA ILE A 118 2.34 9.38 3.43
C ILE A 118 1.60 10.37 2.54
N CYS A 119 2.38 11.20 1.86
CA CYS A 119 1.91 12.08 0.80
C CYS A 119 3.05 12.17 -0.23
N VAL A 120 2.70 12.15 -1.50
CA VAL A 120 3.69 12.25 -2.58
C VAL A 120 3.42 13.51 -3.38
N SER A 121 4.45 14.34 -3.57
CA SER A 121 4.34 15.55 -4.35
C SER A 121 4.51 15.28 -5.86
N PRO A 122 4.05 16.20 -6.74
CA PRO A 122 4.19 16.02 -8.19
C PRO A 122 5.63 15.91 -8.70
N ASP A 123 6.61 16.38 -7.92
CA ASP A 123 8.04 16.33 -8.24
C ASP A 123 8.77 15.14 -7.60
N ASP A 124 8.04 14.08 -7.26
CA ASP A 124 8.55 12.80 -6.73
C ASP A 124 9.22 12.90 -5.36
N PHE A 125 8.75 13.80 -4.51
CA PHE A 125 9.12 13.79 -3.10
C PHE A 125 8.04 13.09 -2.27
N LEU A 126 8.48 12.14 -1.46
CA LEU A 126 7.65 11.53 -0.42
C LEU A 126 7.76 12.37 0.85
N TYR A 127 6.61 12.70 1.41
CA TYR A 127 6.51 13.21 2.77
C TYR A 127 5.93 12.10 3.64
N ALA A 128 6.71 11.62 4.58
CA ALA A 128 6.33 10.52 5.46
C ALA A 128 6.29 10.99 6.92
N PHE A 129 5.16 10.74 7.57
CA PHE A 129 4.95 11.09 8.97
C PHE A 129 5.23 9.87 9.84
N SER A 130 6.27 9.97 10.67
CA SER A 130 6.68 8.87 11.54
C SER A 130 5.84 8.81 12.83
N THR A 131 5.91 7.67 13.51
CA THR A 131 5.26 7.50 14.83
C THR A 131 5.87 8.39 15.89
N ASP A 132 7.08 8.92 15.68
CA ASP A 132 7.74 9.90 16.56
C ASP A 132 7.32 11.34 16.29
N CYS A 133 6.27 11.54 15.50
CA CYS A 133 5.72 12.86 15.13
C CYS A 133 6.71 13.73 14.32
N ILE A 134 7.53 13.10 13.49
CA ILE A 134 8.48 13.77 12.60
C ILE A 134 8.04 13.59 11.16
N ILE A 135 8.05 14.68 10.40
CA ILE A 135 7.82 14.65 8.96
C ILE A 135 9.18 14.53 8.27
N GLU A 136 9.34 13.51 7.46
CA GLU A 136 10.54 13.32 6.64
C GLU A 136 10.21 13.59 5.18
N LYS A 137 11.10 14.32 4.51
CA LYS A 137 11.04 14.56 3.06
C LYS A 137 12.09 13.67 2.39
N ILE A 138 11.63 12.77 1.53
CA ILE A 138 12.47 11.77 0.89
C ILE A 138 12.31 11.87 -0.63
N LYS A 139 13.42 11.99 -1.35
CA LYS A 139 13.39 11.94 -2.82
C LYS A 139 13.17 10.50 -3.26
N LEU A 140 12.14 10.27 -4.07
CA LEU A 140 11.89 8.98 -4.70
C LEU A 140 12.67 8.91 -6.00
N ASP A 141 13.83 8.26 -5.95
CA ASP A 141 14.63 8.05 -7.15
C ASP A 141 14.02 6.92 -7.99
N HIS A 142 14.28 6.97 -9.28
CA HIS A 142 13.91 5.90 -10.18
C HIS A 142 14.80 4.67 -9.94
N PHE A 143 14.17 3.55 -9.76
CA PHE A 143 14.84 2.26 -9.70
C PHE A 143 14.87 1.62 -11.07
#